data_14e97cf86f5ae4dc010c8663c1280d43
#
_entry.id   14e97cf86f5ae4dc010c8663c1280d43
#
_cell.length_a   1.000
_cell.length_b   1.000
_cell.length_c   1.000
_cell.angle_alpha   90.00
_cell.angle_beta   90.00
_cell.angle_gamma   90.00
#
_symmetry.space_group_name_H-M   'P 1'
#
loop_
_entity.id
_entity.type
_entity.pdbx_description
1 polymer ?
#
loop_
_entity_poly.entity_id
_entity_poly.type
_entity_poly.pdbx_seq_one_letter_code
_entity_poly.pdbx_strand_id
1 'polypeptide(L)'
;MKKILAPSSLALAAFSATLFIALPLAAQQTGPLPPPPTYSAPAPLPQPGSAPTSAPHQTTTESPLTTDPPKVPPDQIVQKFAARELEFRKERDNYTYTQTFVIQTIDEYSGRPDGEYRMTSDIVFTPAGKRTEHVTDAPAPSLQRIQMSQQDFDDLEHVQPFVLTTDEVQKYDVKYVGQQQLDEINAYVFDVAPKKIEKNQRYFQGRVWVDQTDFGIVKTDGKAVPDIKKHGQENVFPRFETFRENIEGHFWFPTYTHSEDTLQFSGGGVRIRMTVRYENYKRFGSTIRIGQATEVPKEKP
;
A
#
# COMPACT_ATOMS: atom_id res chain seq x y z
N MET A 1 32.35 -15.39 -52.06
CA MET A 1 31.56 -16.10 -53.10
C MET A 1 30.34 -16.68 -52.41
N LYS A 2 29.22 -16.28 -52.59
CA LYS A 2 28.01 -16.42 -53.36
C LYS A 2 26.90 -15.53 -52.75
N LYS A 3 26.42 -14.60 -53.57
CA LYS A 3 25.17 -13.86 -53.46
C LYS A 3 23.98 -14.77 -53.75
N ILE A 4 22.82 -14.59 -53.13
CA ILE A 4 21.47 -14.86 -53.66
C ILE A 4 20.54 -13.96 -52.83
N LEU A 5 20.01 -12.87 -53.32
CA LEU A 5 18.82 -12.50 -54.10
C LEU A 5 17.49 -12.82 -53.42
N ALA A 6 16.74 -11.74 -53.14
CA ALA A 6 15.32 -11.68 -52.77
C ALA A 6 14.41 -12.01 -53.99
N PRO A 7 13.13 -12.26 -53.75
CA PRO A 7 12.15 -11.63 -54.61
C PRO A 7 10.99 -10.93 -53.90
N SER A 8 10.57 -9.86 -54.54
CA SER A 8 9.37 -9.07 -54.39
C SER A 8 8.10 -9.85 -54.71
N SER A 9 6.97 -9.51 -54.07
CA SER A 9 5.60 -9.79 -54.55
C SER A 9 4.66 -8.79 -53.89
N LEU A 10 4.21 -7.84 -54.56
CA LEU A 10 3.00 -7.59 -55.36
C LEU A 10 1.74 -7.44 -54.51
N ALA A 11 1.27 -6.18 -54.45
CA ALA A 11 0.00 -5.73 -53.88
C ALA A 11 -1.18 -6.20 -54.74
N LEU A 12 -2.28 -6.58 -54.09
CA LEU A 12 -3.58 -6.77 -54.76
C LEU A 12 -4.61 -5.91 -54.01
N ALA A 13 -5.06 -4.87 -54.68
CA ALA A 13 -6.17 -3.99 -54.25
C ALA A 13 -7.50 -4.68 -54.60
N ALA A 14 -8.36 -4.88 -53.62
CA ALA A 14 -9.75 -5.28 -53.82
C ALA A 14 -10.68 -4.08 -53.62
N PHE A 15 -11.31 -3.64 -54.70
CA PHE A 15 -12.40 -2.67 -54.73
C PHE A 15 -13.69 -3.37 -54.27
N SER A 16 -14.33 -2.87 -53.21
CA SER A 16 -15.68 -3.26 -52.82
C SER A 16 -16.65 -2.12 -53.18
N ALA A 17 -17.54 -2.42 -54.09
CA ALA A 17 -18.61 -1.55 -54.51
C ALA A 17 -19.72 -1.56 -53.46
N THR A 18 -20.07 -0.38 -52.96
CA THR A 18 -21.22 -0.16 -52.07
C THR A 18 -22.49 0.04 -52.87
N LEU A 19 -23.45 -0.85 -52.69
CA LEU A 19 -24.80 -0.82 -53.30
C LEU A 19 -25.70 0.10 -52.45
N PHE A 20 -26.12 1.25 -53.02
CA PHE A 20 -27.14 2.10 -52.43
C PHE A 20 -28.52 1.54 -52.71
N ILE A 21 -29.25 1.10 -51.69
CA ILE A 21 -30.70 0.80 -51.74
C ILE A 21 -31.47 2.04 -51.32
N ALA A 22 -32.19 2.66 -52.25
CA ALA A 22 -33.10 3.75 -51.97
C ALA A 22 -34.44 3.18 -51.42
N LEU A 23 -34.81 3.57 -50.20
CA LEU A 23 -36.13 3.31 -49.62
C LEU A 23 -37.10 4.47 -49.95
N PRO A 24 -38.39 4.18 -50.21
CA PRO A 24 -39.35 5.21 -50.57
C PRO A 24 -39.79 6.05 -49.37
N LEU A 25 -39.90 7.35 -49.60
CA LEU A 25 -40.40 8.37 -48.70
C LEU A 25 -41.91 8.14 -48.45
N ALA A 26 -42.30 7.68 -47.26
CA ALA A 26 -43.71 7.66 -46.87
C ALA A 26 -44.16 9.05 -46.38
N ALA A 27 -45.29 9.50 -46.89
CA ALA A 27 -45.89 10.82 -46.64
C ALA A 27 -46.17 11.04 -45.15
N GLN A 28 -45.80 12.24 -44.66
CA GLN A 28 -46.11 12.71 -43.32
C GLN A 28 -47.58 13.05 -43.17
N GLN A 29 -48.29 12.44 -42.25
CA GLN A 29 -49.57 12.90 -41.75
C GLN A 29 -49.33 14.06 -40.78
N THR A 30 -49.82 15.25 -41.14
CA THR A 30 -49.88 16.43 -40.29
C THR A 30 -51.10 16.33 -39.36
N GLY A 31 -50.87 15.76 -38.16
CA GLY A 31 -51.76 15.86 -37.00
C GLY A 31 -51.17 16.82 -35.96
N PRO A 32 -51.98 17.49 -35.11
CA PRO A 32 -51.45 18.34 -34.05
C PRO A 32 -50.58 17.49 -33.11
N LEU A 33 -49.38 18.01 -32.83
CA LEU A 33 -48.44 17.37 -31.90
C LEU A 33 -49.06 17.28 -30.51
N PRO A 34 -48.96 16.14 -29.83
CA PRO A 34 -49.32 16.04 -28.42
C PRO A 34 -48.45 16.99 -27.58
N PRO A 35 -49.00 17.56 -26.49
CA PRO A 35 -48.20 18.43 -25.62
C PRO A 35 -46.98 17.68 -25.10
N PRO A 36 -45.84 18.37 -24.92
CA PRO A 36 -44.64 17.73 -24.40
C PRO A 36 -44.92 17.14 -23.05
N PRO A 37 -44.35 15.95 -22.72
CA PRO A 37 -44.51 15.37 -21.41
C PRO A 37 -43.92 16.33 -20.38
N THR A 38 -44.67 16.60 -19.32
CA THR A 38 -44.21 17.39 -18.17
C THR A 38 -43.12 16.55 -17.48
N TYR A 39 -41.87 16.87 -17.77
CA TYR A 39 -40.77 16.33 -16.99
C TYR A 39 -40.83 16.97 -15.61
N SER A 40 -41.21 16.20 -14.61
CA SER A 40 -40.86 16.54 -13.22
C SER A 40 -39.34 16.66 -13.16
N ALA A 41 -38.85 17.80 -12.66
CA ALA A 41 -37.43 18.01 -12.48
C ALA A 41 -36.84 16.79 -11.75
N PRO A 42 -35.73 16.20 -12.22
CA PRO A 42 -35.05 15.13 -11.47
C PRO A 42 -34.80 15.63 -10.06
N ALA A 43 -35.06 14.77 -9.07
CA ALA A 43 -34.65 15.05 -7.72
C ALA A 43 -33.17 15.47 -7.73
N PRO A 44 -32.75 16.47 -6.93
CA PRO A 44 -31.35 16.86 -6.85
C PRO A 44 -30.53 15.60 -6.60
N LEU A 45 -29.53 15.37 -7.46
CA LEU A 45 -28.54 14.33 -7.21
C LEU A 45 -28.02 14.52 -5.78
N PRO A 46 -27.90 13.45 -4.99
CA PRO A 46 -27.23 13.56 -3.69
C PRO A 46 -25.89 14.25 -3.97
N GLN A 47 -25.67 15.37 -3.28
CA GLN A 47 -24.37 16.04 -3.34
C GLN A 47 -23.33 14.99 -3.00
N PRO A 48 -22.18 14.96 -3.71
CA PRO A 48 -21.08 14.08 -3.33
C PRO A 48 -20.87 14.30 -1.83
N GLY A 49 -21.16 13.27 -1.05
CA GLY A 49 -20.97 13.33 0.40
C GLY A 49 -19.57 13.85 0.62
N SER A 50 -19.44 14.85 1.46
CA SER A 50 -18.16 15.39 1.92
C SER A 50 -17.24 14.21 2.08
N ALA A 51 -16.11 14.20 1.36
CA ALA A 51 -15.10 13.15 1.51
C ALA A 51 -14.94 12.90 3.01
N PRO A 52 -14.89 11.64 3.48
CA PRO A 52 -14.79 11.37 4.89
C PRO A 52 -13.62 12.21 5.39
N THR A 53 -13.92 13.17 6.26
CA THR A 53 -12.91 13.97 6.95
C THR A 53 -12.02 12.93 7.58
N SER A 54 -10.77 12.84 7.12
CA SER A 54 -9.78 11.94 7.68
C SER A 54 -9.84 12.11 9.18
N ALA A 55 -10.18 11.07 9.92
CA ALA A 55 -10.12 11.11 11.36
C ALA A 55 -8.74 11.69 11.72
N PRO A 56 -8.66 12.72 12.59
CA PRO A 56 -7.36 13.27 12.94
C PRO A 56 -6.52 12.11 13.47
N HIS A 57 -5.33 11.94 12.91
CA HIS A 57 -4.34 11.02 13.47
C HIS A 57 -4.19 11.38 14.94
N GLN A 58 -4.54 10.46 15.83
CA GLN A 58 -4.33 10.66 17.26
C GLN A 58 -2.82 10.78 17.45
N THR A 59 -2.38 11.94 17.92
CA THR A 59 -0.97 12.17 18.20
C THR A 59 -0.60 11.23 19.36
N THR A 60 0.22 10.24 19.09
CA THR A 60 0.74 9.33 20.13
C THR A 60 1.52 10.15 21.14
N THR A 61 1.17 10.02 22.41
CA THR A 61 1.91 10.67 23.50
C THR A 61 3.12 9.80 23.84
N GLU A 62 4.31 10.32 23.61
CA GLU A 62 5.56 9.61 23.89
C GLU A 62 6.23 10.15 25.15
N SER A 63 6.57 9.28 26.10
CA SER A 63 7.42 9.65 27.23
C SER A 63 8.87 9.84 26.78
N PRO A 64 9.73 10.51 27.56
CA PRO A 64 11.16 10.49 27.32
C PRO A 64 11.71 9.06 27.32
N LEU A 65 12.67 8.81 26.41
CA LEU A 65 13.40 7.54 26.41
C LEU A 65 14.25 7.40 27.65
N THR A 66 14.10 6.28 28.38
CA THR A 66 14.95 5.94 29.52
C THR A 66 15.95 4.86 29.12
N THR A 67 17.19 4.96 29.61
CA THR A 67 18.26 4.00 29.32
C THR A 67 18.38 2.92 30.39
N ASP A 68 17.34 2.73 31.19
CA ASP A 68 17.32 1.72 32.24
C ASP A 68 17.51 0.31 31.66
N PRO A 69 18.22 -0.58 32.36
CA PRO A 69 18.35 -1.95 31.93
C PRO A 69 17.00 -2.64 31.89
N PRO A 70 16.73 -3.47 30.87
CA PRO A 70 15.46 -4.16 30.77
C PRO A 70 15.36 -5.28 31.82
N LYS A 71 14.13 -5.62 32.19
CA LYS A 71 13.85 -6.73 33.13
C LYS A 71 14.23 -8.10 32.54
N VAL A 72 14.21 -8.21 31.22
CA VAL A 72 14.57 -9.41 30.45
C VAL A 72 15.84 -9.10 29.69
N PRO A 73 16.83 -10.00 29.62
CA PRO A 73 18.04 -9.77 28.84
C PRO A 73 17.74 -9.39 27.38
N PRO A 74 18.43 -8.39 26.82
CA PRO A 74 18.15 -7.89 25.47
C PRO A 74 18.12 -9.00 24.40
N ASP A 75 19.04 -9.93 24.43
CA ASP A 75 19.08 -11.05 23.46
C ASP A 75 17.82 -11.94 23.54
N GLN A 76 17.27 -12.13 24.74
CA GLN A 76 16.02 -12.88 24.91
C GLN A 76 14.82 -12.08 24.39
N ILE A 77 14.82 -10.74 24.57
CA ILE A 77 13.79 -9.89 24.00
C ILE A 77 13.81 -10.00 22.48
N VAL A 78 15.02 -9.91 21.88
CA VAL A 78 15.20 -10.04 20.42
C VAL A 78 14.67 -11.39 19.91
N GLN A 79 14.97 -12.49 20.59
CA GLN A 79 14.45 -13.80 20.23
C GLN A 79 12.92 -13.88 20.31
N LYS A 80 12.33 -13.30 21.37
CA LYS A 80 10.88 -13.31 21.57
C LYS A 80 10.16 -12.47 20.52
N PHE A 81 10.61 -11.24 20.27
CA PHE A 81 9.94 -10.43 19.27
C PHE A 81 10.12 -10.99 17.86
N ALA A 82 11.30 -11.54 17.51
CA ALA A 82 11.49 -12.18 16.22
C ALA A 82 10.60 -13.41 16.01
N ALA A 83 10.37 -14.20 17.06
CA ALA A 83 9.39 -15.29 17.02
C ALA A 83 7.96 -14.75 16.85
N ARG A 84 7.61 -13.68 17.58
CA ARG A 84 6.30 -13.03 17.48
C ARG A 84 6.04 -12.46 16.08
N GLU A 85 7.04 -11.82 15.48
CA GLU A 85 6.97 -11.31 14.11
C GLU A 85 6.83 -12.43 13.06
N LEU A 86 7.41 -13.61 13.31
CA LEU A 86 7.20 -14.77 12.44
C LEU A 86 5.75 -15.29 12.52
N GLU A 87 5.16 -15.30 13.71
CA GLU A 87 3.73 -15.63 13.88
C GLU A 87 2.83 -14.58 13.21
N PHE A 88 3.13 -13.30 13.46
CA PHE A 88 2.41 -12.19 12.81
C PHE A 88 2.46 -12.29 11.28
N ARG A 89 3.63 -12.55 10.67
CA ARG A 89 3.76 -12.71 9.22
C ARG A 89 2.84 -13.80 8.67
N LYS A 90 2.80 -14.95 9.35
CA LYS A 90 1.92 -16.07 8.96
C LYS A 90 0.43 -15.71 9.10
N GLU A 91 0.09 -15.00 10.17
CA GLU A 91 -1.29 -14.59 10.41
C GLU A 91 -1.75 -13.49 9.45
N ARG A 92 -0.88 -12.50 9.17
CA ARG A 92 -1.15 -11.42 8.21
C ARG A 92 -1.58 -11.95 6.86
N ASP A 93 -1.01 -13.05 6.40
CA ASP A 93 -1.32 -13.67 5.12
C ASP A 93 -2.78 -14.20 5.06
N ASN A 94 -3.47 -14.26 6.20
CA ASN A 94 -4.90 -14.61 6.30
C ASN A 94 -5.83 -13.38 6.30
N TYR A 95 -5.29 -12.17 6.16
CA TYR A 95 -6.07 -10.93 6.16
C TYR A 95 -6.07 -10.25 4.80
N THR A 96 -7.15 -9.51 4.54
CA THR A 96 -7.19 -8.44 3.53
C THR A 96 -7.24 -7.11 4.22
N TYR A 97 -6.81 -6.07 3.52
CA TYR A 97 -6.96 -4.70 3.98
C TYR A 97 -6.96 -3.73 2.80
N THR A 98 -7.45 -2.52 3.04
CA THR A 98 -7.38 -1.41 2.10
C THR A 98 -6.16 -0.56 2.45
N GLN A 99 -5.30 -0.27 1.47
CA GLN A 99 -4.15 0.61 1.60
C GLN A 99 -4.39 1.89 0.81
N THR A 100 -4.34 3.05 1.46
CA THR A 100 -4.36 4.35 0.80
C THR A 100 -2.99 5.01 0.94
N PHE A 101 -2.29 5.14 -0.16
CA PHE A 101 -1.00 5.82 -0.26
C PHE A 101 -1.20 7.23 -0.83
N VAL A 102 -0.58 8.22 -0.19
CA VAL A 102 -0.55 9.61 -0.65
C VAL A 102 0.84 10.16 -0.49
N ILE A 103 1.40 10.73 -1.55
CA ILE A 103 2.61 11.55 -1.47
C ILE A 103 2.34 12.93 -2.07
N GLN A 104 2.80 13.97 -1.39
CA GLN A 104 2.62 15.37 -1.75
C GLN A 104 3.98 16.06 -1.80
N THR A 105 4.13 16.94 -2.78
CA THR A 105 5.17 17.98 -2.73
C THR A 105 4.60 19.21 -2.05
N ILE A 106 5.41 19.84 -1.21
CA ILE A 106 4.97 20.96 -0.36
C ILE A 106 5.69 22.23 -0.83
N ASP A 107 4.92 23.24 -1.19
CA ASP A 107 5.43 24.57 -1.51
C ASP A 107 6.09 25.21 -0.27
N GLU A 108 7.34 25.65 -0.41
CA GLU A 108 8.15 26.15 0.71
C GLU A 108 7.62 27.47 1.29
N TYR A 109 6.95 28.30 0.46
CA TYR A 109 6.47 29.60 0.90
C TYR A 109 5.14 29.53 1.61
N SER A 110 4.21 28.75 1.05
CA SER A 110 2.85 28.64 1.59
C SER A 110 2.69 27.49 2.59
N GLY A 111 3.60 26.51 2.58
CA GLY A 111 3.49 25.27 3.35
C GLY A 111 2.34 24.36 2.89
N ARG A 112 1.74 24.63 1.73
CA ARG A 112 0.61 23.87 1.19
C ARG A 112 1.08 22.88 0.14
N PRO A 113 0.34 21.78 -0.07
CA PRO A 113 0.61 20.88 -1.19
C PRO A 113 0.47 21.61 -2.54
N ASP A 114 1.45 21.42 -3.42
CA ASP A 114 1.48 21.92 -4.80
C ASP A 114 1.50 20.80 -5.84
N GLY A 115 1.53 19.55 -5.39
CA GLY A 115 1.41 18.36 -6.21
C GLY A 115 1.09 17.15 -5.34
N GLU A 116 0.36 16.18 -5.90
CA GLU A 116 -0.07 14.96 -5.21
C GLU A 116 -0.04 13.77 -6.16
N TYR A 117 0.37 12.60 -5.63
CA TYR A 117 0.06 11.28 -6.14
C TYR A 117 -0.73 10.54 -5.06
N ARG A 118 -1.83 9.91 -5.45
CA ARG A 118 -2.68 9.11 -4.57
C ARG A 118 -2.99 7.79 -5.23
N MET A 119 -3.02 6.73 -4.43
CA MET A 119 -3.45 5.40 -4.85
C MET A 119 -4.15 4.70 -3.69
N THR A 120 -5.31 4.14 -3.96
CA THR A 120 -6.03 3.27 -3.02
C THR A 120 -6.12 1.89 -3.62
N SER A 121 -5.80 0.88 -2.83
CA SER A 121 -5.72 -0.51 -3.26
C SER A 121 -6.27 -1.44 -2.21
N ASP A 122 -6.93 -2.51 -2.65
CA ASP A 122 -7.22 -3.65 -1.81
C ASP A 122 -6.07 -4.65 -1.88
N ILE A 123 -5.56 -5.01 -0.72
CA ILE A 123 -4.43 -5.93 -0.57
C ILE A 123 -4.96 -7.28 -0.12
N VAL A 124 -4.57 -8.31 -0.85
CA VAL A 124 -4.92 -9.71 -0.56
C VAL A 124 -3.67 -10.58 -0.65
N PHE A 125 -3.65 -11.69 0.10
CA PHE A 125 -2.58 -12.67 0.00
C PHE A 125 -3.09 -13.95 -0.63
N THR A 126 -2.31 -14.53 -1.54
CA THR A 126 -2.61 -15.84 -2.11
C THR A 126 -2.39 -16.92 -1.06
N PRO A 127 -2.92 -18.15 -1.24
CA PRO A 127 -2.62 -19.28 -0.34
C PRO A 127 -1.14 -19.61 -0.18
N ALA A 128 -0.30 -19.15 -1.11
CA ALA A 128 1.16 -19.27 -1.04
C ALA A 128 1.84 -18.09 -0.31
N GLY A 129 1.07 -17.19 0.33
CA GLY A 129 1.58 -16.01 1.04
C GLY A 129 2.08 -14.89 0.14
N LYS A 130 1.79 -14.94 -1.17
CA LYS A 130 2.17 -13.86 -2.09
C LYS A 130 1.18 -12.70 -2.00
N ARG A 131 1.67 -11.50 -1.70
CA ARG A 131 0.90 -10.25 -1.74
C ARG A 131 0.41 -9.97 -3.17
N THR A 132 -0.84 -9.60 -3.29
CA THR A 132 -1.47 -9.15 -4.53
C THR A 132 -2.19 -7.85 -4.24
N GLU A 133 -2.02 -6.88 -5.13
CA GLU A 133 -2.61 -5.55 -5.03
C GLU A 133 -3.63 -5.35 -6.13
N HIS A 134 -4.82 -4.92 -5.74
CA HIS A 134 -5.89 -4.53 -6.65
C HIS A 134 -6.18 -3.04 -6.46
N VAL A 135 -5.72 -2.22 -7.42
CA VAL A 135 -5.93 -0.77 -7.38
C VAL A 135 -7.42 -0.48 -7.61
N THR A 136 -8.04 0.20 -6.65
CA THR A 136 -9.46 0.58 -6.67
C THR A 136 -9.66 2.04 -7.03
N ASP A 137 -8.69 2.91 -6.71
CA ASP A 137 -8.70 4.33 -7.06
C ASP A 137 -7.28 4.85 -7.27
N ALA A 138 -7.04 5.51 -8.40
CA ALA A 138 -5.77 6.14 -8.72
C ALA A 138 -6.02 7.34 -9.66
N PRO A 139 -6.35 8.52 -9.12
CA PRO A 139 -6.54 9.72 -9.91
C PRO A 139 -5.24 10.13 -10.62
N ALA A 140 -5.37 10.89 -11.71
CA ALA A 140 -4.21 11.40 -12.43
C ALA A 140 -3.32 12.21 -11.48
N PRO A 141 -2.01 11.90 -11.40
CA PRO A 141 -1.10 12.60 -10.50
C PRO A 141 -0.87 14.04 -10.93
N SER A 142 -0.75 14.93 -9.95
CA SER A 142 -0.38 16.34 -10.17
C SER A 142 1.06 16.67 -9.74
N LEU A 143 1.86 15.65 -9.38
CA LEU A 143 3.29 15.82 -9.06
C LEU A 143 4.05 16.37 -10.28
N GLN A 144 4.82 17.43 -10.08
CA GLN A 144 5.65 18.04 -11.14
C GLN A 144 7.15 18.04 -10.78
N ARG A 145 7.48 18.10 -9.48
CA ARG A 145 8.85 18.25 -9.01
C ARG A 145 9.55 16.94 -8.67
N ILE A 146 8.79 15.86 -8.50
CA ILE A 146 9.30 14.49 -8.27
C ILE A 146 8.54 13.50 -9.14
N GLN A 147 9.14 12.34 -9.37
CA GLN A 147 8.52 11.20 -10.04
C GLN A 147 8.71 9.96 -9.18
N MET A 148 7.64 9.15 -9.08
CA MET A 148 7.72 7.86 -8.42
C MET A 148 8.44 6.86 -9.32
N SER A 149 9.44 6.19 -8.78
CA SER A 149 10.16 5.10 -9.44
C SER A 149 9.56 3.74 -9.03
N GLN A 150 9.87 2.68 -9.79
CA GLN A 150 9.48 1.32 -9.40
C GLN A 150 10.05 0.96 -8.03
N GLN A 151 11.26 1.41 -7.71
CA GLN A 151 11.88 1.14 -6.40
C GLN A 151 11.12 1.78 -5.23
N ASP A 152 10.49 2.92 -5.45
CA ASP A 152 9.68 3.57 -4.41
C ASP A 152 8.43 2.73 -4.09
N PHE A 153 7.82 2.14 -5.11
CA PHE A 153 6.70 1.19 -4.92
C PHE A 153 7.17 -0.11 -4.25
N ASP A 154 8.34 -0.63 -4.64
CA ASP A 154 8.92 -1.82 -4.00
C ASP A 154 9.24 -1.57 -2.52
N ASP A 155 9.76 -0.38 -2.16
CA ASP A 155 10.00 0.02 -0.78
C ASP A 155 8.68 0.17 0.01
N LEU A 156 7.64 0.70 -0.62
CA LEU A 156 6.30 0.79 -0.03
C LEU A 156 5.72 -0.60 0.27
N GLU A 157 5.94 -1.56 -0.60
CA GLU A 157 5.44 -2.92 -0.46
C GLU A 157 6.22 -3.75 0.56
N HIS A 158 7.55 -3.62 0.59
CA HIS A 158 8.42 -4.59 1.27
C HIS A 158 9.19 -4.02 2.47
N VAL A 159 9.50 -2.72 2.47
CA VAL A 159 10.32 -2.11 3.52
C VAL A 159 9.50 -1.37 4.56
N GLN A 160 8.46 -0.64 4.16
CA GLN A 160 7.65 0.11 5.11
C GLN A 160 6.86 -0.76 6.10
N PRO A 161 6.19 -1.86 5.68
CA PRO A 161 5.56 -2.77 6.61
C PRO A 161 6.59 -3.75 7.21
N PHE A 162 7.70 -3.21 7.72
CA PHE A 162 8.82 -3.94 8.24
C PHE A 162 8.43 -5.03 9.25
N VAL A 163 8.95 -6.24 9.02
CA VAL A 163 8.76 -7.41 9.87
C VAL A 163 10.12 -8.05 10.07
N LEU A 164 10.58 -8.19 11.31
CA LEU A 164 11.88 -8.76 11.64
C LEU A 164 11.72 -10.15 12.28
N THR A 165 11.64 -11.16 11.43
CA THR A 165 11.41 -12.55 11.84
C THR A 165 12.69 -13.27 12.29
N THR A 166 12.53 -14.45 12.89
CA THR A 166 13.66 -15.31 13.30
C THR A 166 14.62 -15.64 12.18
N ASP A 167 14.15 -15.74 10.95
CA ASP A 167 14.98 -16.03 9.77
C ASP A 167 15.80 -14.80 9.33
N GLU A 168 15.29 -13.62 9.60
CA GLU A 168 15.85 -12.35 9.13
C GLU A 168 16.68 -11.64 10.19
N VAL A 169 16.35 -11.80 11.48
CA VAL A 169 17.04 -11.10 12.57
C VAL A 169 18.56 -11.33 12.57
N GLN A 170 19.00 -12.46 12.09
CA GLN A 170 20.44 -12.79 11.99
C GLN A 170 21.19 -11.92 10.96
N LYS A 171 20.47 -11.32 10.01
CA LYS A 171 21.04 -10.41 9.02
C LYS A 171 21.23 -8.99 9.58
N TYR A 172 20.73 -8.72 10.79
CA TYR A 172 20.71 -7.40 11.41
C TYR A 172 21.57 -7.35 12.68
N ASP A 173 22.17 -6.20 12.91
CA ASP A 173 22.64 -5.77 14.21
C ASP A 173 21.45 -5.14 14.93
N VAL A 174 21.08 -5.70 16.07
CA VAL A 174 19.96 -5.26 16.89
C VAL A 174 20.51 -4.84 18.25
N LYS A 175 20.44 -3.56 18.56
CA LYS A 175 21.02 -2.97 19.76
C LYS A 175 19.93 -2.40 20.65
N TYR A 176 19.87 -2.86 21.90
CA TYR A 176 19.00 -2.25 22.91
C TYR A 176 19.41 -0.80 23.19
N VAL A 177 18.43 0.10 23.21
CA VAL A 177 18.63 1.53 23.43
C VAL A 177 18.01 1.99 24.75
N GLY A 178 16.89 1.40 25.16
CA GLY A 178 16.18 1.80 26.36
C GLY A 178 14.72 1.37 26.36
N GLN A 179 13.93 2.12 27.12
CA GLN A 179 12.50 1.90 27.27
C GLN A 179 11.77 3.23 27.08
N GLN A 180 10.56 3.16 26.51
CA GLN A 180 9.72 4.31 26.28
C GLN A 180 8.25 3.92 26.42
N GLN A 181 7.43 4.80 26.97
CA GLN A 181 5.99 4.64 26.97
C GLN A 181 5.42 5.37 25.76
N LEU A 182 4.60 4.67 24.98
CA LEU A 182 3.83 5.17 23.84
C LEU A 182 2.35 5.07 24.22
N ASP A 183 1.70 6.18 24.54
CA ASP A 183 0.36 6.20 25.14
C ASP A 183 0.29 5.25 26.35
N GLU A 184 -0.46 4.15 26.24
CA GLU A 184 -0.63 3.15 27.31
C GLU A 184 0.36 1.98 27.20
N ILE A 185 1.19 1.94 26.15
CA ILE A 185 2.08 0.83 25.86
C ILE A 185 3.48 1.09 26.40
N ASN A 186 3.98 0.21 27.27
CA ASN A 186 5.38 0.22 27.65
C ASN A 186 6.20 -0.57 26.65
N ALA A 187 7.15 0.06 26.00
CA ALA A 187 7.94 -0.56 24.93
C ALA A 187 9.44 -0.64 25.28
N TYR A 188 10.08 -1.75 24.90
CA TYR A 188 11.51 -1.82 24.73
C TYR A 188 11.90 -1.19 23.41
N VAL A 189 13.03 -0.49 23.37
CA VAL A 189 13.49 0.25 22.20
C VAL A 189 14.81 -0.32 21.70
N PHE A 190 14.86 -0.63 20.40
CA PHE A 190 16.05 -1.16 19.76
C PHE A 190 16.39 -0.36 18.51
N ASP A 191 17.69 -0.11 18.29
CA ASP A 191 18.20 0.31 17.01
C ASP A 191 18.52 -0.94 16.16
N VAL A 192 18.13 -0.90 14.88
CA VAL A 192 18.22 -2.02 13.95
C VAL A 192 18.93 -1.57 12.69
N ALA A 193 19.96 -2.29 12.26
CA ALA A 193 20.68 -2.00 11.01
C ALA A 193 21.11 -3.31 10.33
N PRO A 194 21.10 -3.41 8.99
CA PRO A 194 21.63 -4.59 8.31
C PRO A 194 23.14 -4.74 8.54
N LYS A 195 23.61 -5.93 8.91
CA LYS A 195 25.04 -6.25 9.04
C LYS A 195 25.80 -6.09 7.74
N LYS A 196 25.13 -6.36 6.63
CA LYS A 196 25.67 -6.28 5.29
C LYS A 196 24.56 -5.88 4.31
N ILE A 197 24.88 -4.94 3.42
CA ILE A 197 24.01 -4.58 2.32
C ILE A 197 24.42 -5.39 1.10
N GLU A 198 23.56 -6.29 0.64
CA GLU A 198 23.76 -7.10 -0.55
C GLU A 198 23.32 -6.35 -1.80
N LYS A 199 23.92 -6.70 -2.94
CA LYS A 199 23.59 -6.05 -4.22
C LYS A 199 22.12 -6.33 -4.59
N ASN A 200 21.42 -5.27 -4.98
CA ASN A 200 20.00 -5.31 -5.38
C ASN A 200 19.04 -5.78 -4.27
N GLN A 201 19.44 -5.64 -3.01
CA GLN A 201 18.58 -5.88 -1.86
C GLN A 201 18.30 -4.58 -1.13
N ARG A 202 17.08 -4.45 -0.63
CA ARG A 202 16.64 -3.35 0.22
C ARG A 202 16.44 -3.86 1.62
N TYR A 203 16.84 -3.06 2.60
CA TYR A 203 16.74 -3.38 4.00
C TYR A 203 16.14 -2.20 4.77
N PHE A 204 15.53 -2.47 5.89
CA PHE A 204 15.16 -1.44 6.86
C PHE A 204 16.36 -1.09 7.74
N GLN A 205 16.56 0.19 8.02
CA GLN A 205 17.49 0.67 9.04
C GLN A 205 16.81 1.75 9.88
N GLY A 206 16.74 1.56 11.18
CA GLY A 206 16.07 2.50 12.06
C GLY A 206 15.88 2.00 13.46
N ARG A 207 14.82 2.42 14.09
CA ARG A 207 14.44 2.10 15.46
C ARG A 207 13.13 1.33 15.47
N VAL A 208 13.01 0.39 16.39
CA VAL A 208 11.78 -0.39 16.62
C VAL A 208 11.40 -0.32 18.09
N TRP A 209 10.10 -0.24 18.36
CA TRP A 209 9.50 -0.30 19.68
C TRP A 209 8.75 -1.62 19.80
N VAL A 210 9.06 -2.36 20.85
CA VAL A 210 8.56 -3.71 21.11
C VAL A 210 7.75 -3.68 22.40
N ASP A 211 6.48 -4.03 22.36
CA ASP A 211 5.63 -4.10 23.56
C ASP A 211 6.27 -5.04 24.61
N GLN A 212 6.31 -4.59 25.86
CA GLN A 212 6.88 -5.37 26.96
C GLN A 212 6.01 -6.56 27.37
N THR A 213 4.74 -6.58 26.95
CA THR A 213 3.76 -7.60 27.35
C THR A 213 3.78 -8.80 26.42
N ASP A 214 3.63 -8.56 25.10
CA ASP A 214 3.47 -9.61 24.09
C ASP A 214 4.64 -9.71 23.11
N PHE A 215 5.62 -8.81 23.21
CA PHE A 215 6.80 -8.72 22.36
C PHE A 215 6.50 -8.44 20.87
N GLY A 216 5.31 -7.91 20.56
CA GLY A 216 5.00 -7.41 19.22
C GLY A 216 5.67 -6.06 18.94
N ILE A 217 6.06 -5.81 17.70
CA ILE A 217 6.51 -4.48 17.27
C ILE A 217 5.27 -3.58 17.16
N VAL A 218 5.29 -2.46 17.88
CA VAL A 218 4.17 -1.49 17.93
C VAL A 218 4.45 -0.23 17.12
N LYS A 219 5.73 0.12 16.94
CA LYS A 219 6.16 1.27 16.16
C LYS A 219 7.51 0.99 15.51
N THR A 220 7.71 1.54 14.32
CA THR A 220 9.03 1.60 13.67
C THR A 220 9.29 3.02 13.19
N ASP A 221 10.55 3.47 13.24
CA ASP A 221 10.99 4.75 12.69
C ASP A 221 12.35 4.54 12.02
N GLY A 222 12.42 4.67 10.71
CA GLY A 222 13.62 4.37 9.96
C GLY A 222 13.51 4.69 8.47
N LYS A 223 14.38 4.08 7.71
CA LYS A 223 14.44 4.26 6.26
C LYS A 223 14.82 2.98 5.54
N ALA A 224 14.53 2.93 4.25
CA ALA A 224 15.06 1.90 3.36
C ALA A 224 16.53 2.19 3.01
N VAL A 225 17.38 1.17 3.09
CA VAL A 225 18.81 1.25 2.72
C VAL A 225 19.16 0.17 1.69
N PRO A 226 20.19 0.41 0.81
CA PRO A 226 21.01 1.62 0.70
C PRO A 226 20.24 2.80 0.12
N ASP A 227 20.72 4.03 0.38
CA ASP A 227 20.18 5.22 -0.28
C ASP A 227 20.37 5.10 -1.80
N ILE A 228 19.32 5.41 -2.56
CA ILE A 228 19.40 5.45 -4.02
C ILE A 228 19.81 6.86 -4.43
N LYS A 229 21.06 6.98 -4.92
CA LYS A 229 21.63 8.25 -5.41
C LYS A 229 22.14 8.07 -6.83
N LYS A 230 21.24 7.78 -7.76
CA LYS A 230 21.57 7.75 -9.19
C LYS A 230 20.89 8.94 -9.85
N HIS A 231 21.54 9.52 -10.87
CA HIS A 231 21.00 10.62 -11.67
C HIS A 231 19.54 10.36 -12.05
N GLY A 232 18.64 11.20 -11.51
CA GLY A 232 17.20 11.12 -11.76
C GLY A 232 16.45 9.96 -11.06
N GLN A 233 17.12 9.22 -10.18
CA GLN A 233 16.50 8.15 -9.39
C GLN A 233 16.96 8.33 -7.94
N GLU A 234 16.26 9.17 -7.20
CA GLU A 234 16.46 9.29 -5.76
C GLU A 234 15.32 8.59 -5.03
N ASN A 235 15.61 8.08 -3.83
CA ASN A 235 14.59 7.47 -3.00
C ASN A 235 13.64 8.55 -2.47
N VAL A 236 12.37 8.48 -2.82
CA VAL A 236 11.35 9.44 -2.34
C VAL A 236 10.83 9.13 -0.93
N PHE A 237 11.36 8.09 -0.27
CA PHE A 237 11.02 7.73 1.10
C PHE A 237 12.25 7.77 2.00
N PRO A 238 12.74 8.97 2.39
CA PRO A 238 14.01 9.08 3.13
C PRO A 238 13.89 8.46 4.52
N ARG A 239 12.95 8.88 5.32
CA ARG A 239 12.65 8.35 6.64
C ARG A 239 11.16 8.31 6.86
N PHE A 240 10.66 7.28 7.52
CA PHE A 240 9.24 7.11 7.79
C PHE A 240 9.02 6.52 9.18
N GLU A 241 7.90 6.88 9.78
CA GLU A 241 7.38 6.24 10.97
C GLU A 241 6.17 5.40 10.62
N THR A 242 6.10 4.18 11.16
CA THR A 242 4.93 3.30 11.03
C THR A 242 4.40 2.96 12.41
N PHE A 243 3.13 3.24 12.62
CA PHE A 243 2.38 2.87 13.82
C PHE A 243 1.58 1.61 13.56
N ARG A 244 1.49 0.76 14.57
CA ARG A 244 0.71 -0.47 14.54
C ARG A 244 -0.33 -0.46 15.64
N GLU A 245 -1.48 -1.02 15.38
CA GLU A 245 -2.54 -1.24 16.35
C GLU A 245 -2.84 -2.72 16.51
N ASN A 246 -3.28 -3.10 17.71
CA ASN A 246 -3.64 -4.49 17.98
C ASN A 246 -5.01 -4.78 17.40
N ILE A 247 -5.05 -5.55 16.31
CA ILE A 247 -6.29 -5.95 15.64
C ILE A 247 -6.80 -7.25 16.26
N GLU A 248 -8.08 -7.28 16.62
CA GLU A 248 -8.76 -8.42 17.24
C GLU A 248 -8.08 -8.97 18.52
N GLY A 249 -7.24 -8.15 19.18
CA GLY A 249 -6.58 -8.50 20.43
C GLY A 249 -5.41 -9.50 20.30
N HIS A 250 -4.92 -9.76 19.08
CA HIS A 250 -3.90 -10.78 18.84
C HIS A 250 -2.59 -10.27 18.28
N PHE A 251 -2.62 -9.46 17.22
CA PHE A 251 -1.41 -9.01 16.54
C PHE A 251 -1.43 -7.53 16.20
N TRP A 252 -0.25 -6.93 16.18
CA TRP A 252 -0.02 -5.52 15.85
C TRP A 252 0.12 -5.34 14.34
N PHE A 253 -0.94 -4.87 13.71
CA PHE A 253 -0.96 -4.55 12.28
C PHE A 253 -0.60 -3.09 12.02
N PRO A 254 0.11 -2.77 10.92
CA PRO A 254 0.29 -1.39 10.50
C PRO A 254 -1.06 -0.70 10.30
N THR A 255 -1.25 0.50 10.83
CA THR A 255 -2.46 1.31 10.60
C THR A 255 -2.14 2.64 9.95
N TYR A 256 -0.94 3.16 10.23
CA TYR A 256 -0.52 4.45 9.71
C TYR A 256 0.99 4.49 9.52
N THR A 257 1.42 4.99 8.35
CA THR A 257 2.82 5.34 8.09
C THR A 257 2.88 6.79 7.62
N HIS A 258 3.86 7.54 8.10
CA HIS A 258 4.11 8.89 7.60
C HIS A 258 5.59 9.19 7.43
N SER A 259 5.85 10.16 6.55
CA SER A 259 7.17 10.75 6.33
C SER A 259 6.99 12.22 5.98
N GLU A 260 7.82 13.07 6.52
CA GLU A 260 7.93 14.47 6.12
C GLU A 260 9.40 14.86 6.11
N ASP A 261 9.95 15.20 4.93
CA ASP A 261 11.37 15.50 4.77
C ASP A 261 11.61 16.36 3.53
N THR A 262 12.84 16.78 3.36
CA THR A 262 13.30 17.52 2.17
C THR A 262 14.29 16.68 1.38
N LEU A 263 13.84 16.20 0.21
CA LEU A 263 14.67 15.46 -0.73
C LEU A 263 15.64 16.42 -1.43
N GLN A 264 16.91 16.03 -1.52
CA GLN A 264 17.95 16.85 -2.14
C GLN A 264 18.21 16.39 -3.57
N PHE A 265 17.79 17.19 -4.54
CA PHE A 265 18.06 16.99 -5.97
C PHE A 265 19.12 17.96 -6.47
N SER A 266 19.66 17.72 -7.67
CA SER A 266 20.60 18.63 -8.32
C SER A 266 20.01 20.03 -8.60
N GLY A 267 18.69 20.13 -8.71
CA GLY A 267 17.93 21.38 -8.90
C GLY A 267 17.49 22.08 -7.62
N GLY A 268 17.85 21.57 -6.44
CA GLY A 268 17.44 22.10 -5.14
C GLY A 268 16.65 21.09 -4.29
N GLY A 269 16.28 21.50 -3.07
CA GLY A 269 15.47 20.70 -2.18
C GLY A 269 13.99 20.62 -2.63
N VAL A 270 13.35 19.49 -2.42
CA VAL A 270 11.90 19.34 -2.57
C VAL A 270 11.34 18.78 -1.29
N ARG A 271 10.56 19.59 -0.59
CA ARG A 271 9.86 19.13 0.62
C ARG A 271 8.72 18.21 0.21
N ILE A 272 8.65 17.05 0.84
CA ILE A 272 7.60 16.07 0.65
C ILE A 272 6.86 15.77 1.94
N ARG A 273 5.63 15.32 1.80
CA ARG A 273 4.86 14.64 2.83
C ARG A 273 4.28 13.37 2.23
N MET A 274 4.50 12.24 2.91
CA MET A 274 3.94 10.96 2.53
C MET A 274 3.07 10.42 3.68
N THR A 275 1.94 9.83 3.34
CA THR A 275 1.12 9.07 4.29
C THR A 275 0.66 7.77 3.66
N VAL A 276 0.63 6.71 4.47
CA VAL A 276 -0.01 5.45 4.12
C VAL A 276 -1.00 5.09 5.23
N ARG A 277 -2.24 4.83 4.86
CA ARG A 277 -3.27 4.32 5.77
C ARG A 277 -3.56 2.88 5.42
N TYR A 278 -3.72 2.06 6.46
CA TYR A 278 -4.05 0.65 6.34
C TYR A 278 -5.34 0.44 7.13
N GLU A 279 -6.42 0.13 6.43
CA GLU A 279 -7.78 0.13 6.99
C GLU A 279 -8.52 -1.14 6.57
N ASN A 280 -9.69 -1.37 7.17
CA ASN A 280 -10.60 -2.44 6.78
C ASN A 280 -9.98 -3.84 6.83
N TYR A 281 -9.15 -4.10 7.84
CA TYR A 281 -8.61 -5.43 8.06
C TYR A 281 -9.73 -6.47 8.20
N LYS A 282 -9.70 -7.51 7.37
CA LYS A 282 -10.67 -8.60 7.38
C LYS A 282 -9.95 -9.93 7.26
N ARG A 283 -10.20 -10.82 8.22
CA ARG A 283 -9.66 -12.17 8.18
C ARG A 283 -10.45 -13.03 7.19
N PHE A 284 -9.75 -13.78 6.34
CA PHE A 284 -10.38 -14.81 5.52
C PHE A 284 -10.67 -16.03 6.39
N GLY A 285 -11.94 -16.26 6.66
CA GLY A 285 -12.41 -17.49 7.26
C GLY A 285 -13.06 -18.36 6.20
N SER A 286 -12.36 -19.25 5.54
CA SER A 286 -13.01 -20.33 4.80
C SER A 286 -13.31 -21.50 5.75
N THR A 287 -14.40 -21.43 6.48
CA THR A 287 -15.00 -22.63 7.07
C THR A 287 -15.82 -23.30 5.98
N ILE A 288 -15.21 -24.14 5.16
CA ILE A 288 -15.95 -25.05 4.30
C ILE A 288 -16.59 -26.08 5.24
N ARG A 289 -17.85 -25.89 5.61
CA ARG A 289 -18.67 -26.98 6.14
C ARG A 289 -19.06 -27.84 4.93
N ILE A 290 -18.33 -28.92 4.73
CA ILE A 290 -18.81 -30.01 3.86
C ILE A 290 -20.00 -30.59 4.58
N GLY A 291 -21.21 -30.19 4.16
CA GLY A 291 -22.44 -30.84 4.61
C GLY A 291 -22.36 -32.30 4.22
N GLN A 292 -22.58 -33.23 5.18
CA GLN A 292 -22.71 -34.62 4.86
C GLN A 292 -23.86 -34.75 3.85
N ALA A 293 -23.57 -35.35 2.70
CA ALA A 293 -24.57 -35.67 1.71
C ALA A 293 -25.52 -36.70 2.34
N THR A 294 -26.77 -36.30 2.58
CA THR A 294 -27.84 -37.23 3.00
C THR A 294 -28.19 -38.04 1.78
N GLU A 295 -27.95 -39.36 1.83
CA GLU A 295 -28.40 -40.27 0.79
C GLU A 295 -29.93 -40.18 0.66
N VAL A 296 -30.41 -39.86 -0.52
CA VAL A 296 -31.82 -39.91 -0.88
C VAL A 296 -32.20 -41.37 -1.00
N PRO A 297 -33.21 -41.89 -0.24
CA PRO A 297 -33.65 -43.26 -0.37
C PRO A 297 -34.12 -43.53 -1.81
N LYS A 298 -33.58 -44.55 -2.45
CA LYS A 298 -34.09 -45.04 -3.75
C LYS A 298 -35.48 -45.63 -3.51
N GLU A 299 -36.51 -45.00 -4.08
CA GLU A 299 -37.82 -45.66 -4.23
C GLU A 299 -37.65 -46.95 -5.05
N LYS A 300 -38.12 -48.06 -4.50
CA LYS A 300 -38.21 -49.32 -5.22
C LYS A 300 -39.45 -49.33 -6.13
N PRO A 301 -39.37 -49.95 -7.31
CA PRO A 301 -40.45 -50.05 -8.29
C PRO A 301 -41.64 -50.83 -7.80
#